data_be931ce9291db0afeabe51e6a9132480
#
_entry.id   be931ce9291db0afeabe51e6a9132480
#
_cell.length_a   1.000
_cell.length_b   1.000
_cell.length_c   1.000
_cell.angle_alpha   90.00
_cell.angle_beta   90.00
_cell.angle_gamma   90.00
#
_symmetry.space_group_name_H-M   'P 1'
#
loop_
_entity.id
_entity.type
_entity.pdbx_description
1 polymer ?
#
loop_
_entity_poly.entity_id
_entity_poly.type
_entity_poly.pdbx_seq_one_letter_code
_entity_poly.pdbx_strand_id
1 'polypeptide(L)'
;MRAPVEGAGRVRGLLLVVLAGVIWGTIGPGVSLVHEASGLGPVAISAYRAAVAVVVLVAAFLVTGRVRQRWSAARGQWRRVGVVGVLTAAFQLLFFVGVVATGVSVATVVCLGFAPVLLLVLDCVRRRRLPAPASAVTVAAAVVGLVLVSVAGGAGDVGPHPGLGVLASLASGAAYGLSAEVSGTLSRRLDTLTMTTAVMVVAAVVLVPGGLLLTRLRGEQVGTTDGASWWGIVYLGVVTMAVAWAVFFTGLRSTASGAAMIATLVEPVTAVLIAVLLLGERLTPAGVAGCVLILAAVASLGRRPTEPAPAPQ
;
A
#
# COMPACT_ATOMS: atom_id res chain seq x y z
N MET A 1 -6.92 -35.21 7.33
CA MET A 1 -6.07 -35.04 6.11
C MET A 1 -6.38 -33.75 5.33
N ARG A 2 -6.55 -32.57 6.02
CA ARG A 2 -6.83 -31.25 5.37
C ARG A 2 -5.70 -30.20 5.50
N ALA A 3 -4.63 -30.49 6.27
CA ALA A 3 -3.55 -29.54 6.56
C ALA A 3 -2.67 -29.09 5.37
N PRO A 4 -2.38 -29.89 4.32
CA PRO A 4 -1.52 -29.45 3.21
C PRO A 4 -2.13 -28.40 2.31
N VAL A 5 -3.47 -28.39 2.14
CA VAL A 5 -4.18 -27.48 1.22
C VAL A 5 -4.31 -26.07 1.81
N GLU A 6 -4.47 -25.96 3.13
CA GLU A 6 -4.53 -24.66 3.82
C GLU A 6 -3.18 -23.94 3.82
N GLY A 7 -2.08 -24.69 3.98
CA GLY A 7 -0.72 -24.15 3.90
C GLY A 7 -0.38 -23.56 2.52
N ALA A 8 -0.73 -24.27 1.45
CA ALA A 8 -0.48 -23.82 0.08
C ALA A 8 -1.27 -22.54 -0.27
N GLY A 9 -2.52 -22.44 0.18
CA GLY A 9 -3.34 -21.24 0.00
C GLY A 9 -2.76 -20.00 0.68
N ARG A 10 -2.24 -20.17 1.89
CA ARG A 10 -1.60 -19.08 2.66
C ARG A 10 -0.31 -18.60 2.00
N VAL A 11 0.57 -19.51 1.58
CA VAL A 11 1.81 -19.16 0.88
C VAL A 11 1.50 -18.41 -0.40
N ARG A 12 0.52 -18.88 -1.19
CA ARG A 12 0.06 -18.20 -2.40
C ARG A 12 -0.45 -16.80 -2.10
N GLY A 13 -1.25 -16.61 -1.04
CA GLY A 13 -1.73 -15.29 -0.63
C GLY A 13 -0.60 -14.36 -0.24
N LEU A 14 0.38 -14.84 0.53
CA LEU A 14 1.56 -14.07 0.92
C LEU A 14 2.39 -13.66 -0.31
N LEU A 15 2.61 -14.56 -1.27
CA LEU A 15 3.32 -14.25 -2.51
C LEU A 15 2.59 -13.19 -3.35
N LEU A 16 1.26 -13.21 -3.38
CA LEU A 16 0.49 -12.16 -4.05
C LEU A 16 0.67 -10.80 -3.36
N VAL A 17 0.67 -10.76 -2.03
CA VAL A 17 0.93 -9.52 -1.30
C VAL A 17 2.35 -9.01 -1.53
N VAL A 18 3.36 -9.90 -1.53
CA VAL A 18 4.74 -9.56 -1.89
C VAL A 18 4.81 -9.00 -3.31
N LEU A 19 4.14 -9.63 -4.27
CA LEU A 19 4.07 -9.14 -5.66
C LEU A 19 3.46 -7.73 -5.73
N ALA A 20 2.41 -7.47 -4.98
CA ALA A 20 1.85 -6.12 -4.89
C ALA A 20 2.87 -5.11 -4.34
N GLY A 21 3.62 -5.47 -3.29
CA GLY A 21 4.71 -4.66 -2.74
C GLY A 21 5.82 -4.39 -3.76
N VAL A 22 6.23 -5.40 -4.53
CA VAL A 22 7.21 -5.24 -5.62
C VAL A 22 6.69 -4.26 -6.67
N ILE A 23 5.43 -4.39 -7.09
CA ILE A 23 4.83 -3.44 -8.05
C ILE A 23 4.79 -2.03 -7.47
N TRP A 24 4.42 -1.86 -6.20
CA TRP A 24 4.42 -0.55 -5.55
C TRP A 24 5.81 0.07 -5.42
N GLY A 25 6.86 -0.73 -5.27
CA GLY A 25 8.24 -0.24 -5.27
C GLY A 25 8.66 0.49 -6.55
N THR A 26 7.91 0.33 -7.65
CA THR A 26 8.13 1.08 -8.90
C THR A 26 7.48 2.47 -8.90
N ILE A 27 6.63 2.80 -7.89
CA ILE A 27 5.89 4.07 -7.85
C ILE A 27 6.84 5.26 -7.76
N GLY A 28 7.80 5.21 -6.83
CA GLY A 28 8.76 6.29 -6.60
C GLY A 28 9.50 6.67 -7.88
N PRO A 29 10.27 5.75 -8.49
CA PRO A 29 10.95 5.99 -9.76
C PRO A 29 10.00 6.43 -10.88
N GLY A 30 8.83 5.82 -11.00
CA GLY A 30 7.84 6.19 -12.02
C GLY A 30 7.30 7.61 -11.84
N VAL A 31 7.04 8.04 -10.60
CA VAL A 31 6.60 9.40 -10.28
C VAL A 31 7.71 10.40 -10.57
N SER A 32 8.96 10.10 -10.24
CA SER A 32 10.11 10.98 -10.54
C SER A 32 10.27 11.20 -12.04
N LEU A 33 10.23 10.13 -12.84
CA LEU A 33 10.33 10.22 -14.31
C LEU A 33 9.20 11.08 -14.91
N VAL A 34 7.96 10.90 -14.44
CA VAL A 34 6.82 11.71 -14.91
C VAL A 34 6.98 13.17 -14.47
N HIS A 35 7.43 13.41 -13.24
CA HIS A 35 7.67 14.76 -12.72
C HIS A 35 8.74 15.50 -13.52
N GLU A 36 9.88 14.87 -13.77
CA GLU A 36 10.98 15.45 -14.55
C GLU A 36 10.57 15.80 -15.99
N ALA A 37 9.76 14.93 -16.62
CA ALA A 37 9.33 15.14 -18.00
C ALA A 37 8.18 16.16 -18.12
N SER A 38 7.28 16.26 -17.14
CA SER A 38 6.05 17.04 -17.24
C SER A 38 5.99 18.28 -16.36
N GLY A 39 6.80 18.37 -15.32
CA GLY A 39 6.67 19.38 -14.27
C GLY A 39 5.47 19.17 -13.32
N LEU A 40 4.67 18.10 -13.50
CA LEU A 40 3.56 17.79 -12.62
C LEU A 40 4.05 17.41 -11.22
N GLY A 41 3.43 17.99 -10.17
CA GLY A 41 3.74 17.59 -8.81
C GLY A 41 3.25 16.16 -8.50
N PRO A 42 3.86 15.46 -7.51
CA PRO A 42 3.50 14.09 -7.13
C PRO A 42 2.03 13.91 -6.76
N VAL A 43 1.41 14.95 -6.20
CA VAL A 43 -0.01 14.97 -5.83
C VAL A 43 -0.91 14.94 -7.07
N ALA A 44 -0.60 15.74 -8.09
CA ALA A 44 -1.32 15.74 -9.37
C ALA A 44 -1.17 14.39 -10.08
N ILE A 45 0.06 13.85 -10.14
CA ILE A 45 0.33 12.51 -10.71
C ILE A 45 -0.51 11.44 -10.00
N SER A 46 -0.62 11.52 -8.67
CA SER A 46 -1.44 10.57 -7.89
C SER A 46 -2.94 10.71 -8.15
N ALA A 47 -3.43 11.92 -8.37
CA ALA A 47 -4.83 12.13 -8.77
C ALA A 47 -5.10 11.52 -10.16
N TYR A 48 -4.24 11.78 -11.13
CA TYR A 48 -4.38 11.23 -12.48
C TYR A 48 -4.25 9.71 -12.54
N ARG A 49 -3.30 9.11 -11.82
CA ARG A 49 -3.20 7.64 -11.76
C ARG A 49 -4.45 7.01 -11.15
N ALA A 50 -5.09 7.67 -10.16
CA ALA A 50 -6.35 7.20 -9.59
C ALA A 50 -7.50 7.27 -10.60
N ALA A 51 -7.58 8.35 -11.39
CA ALA A 51 -8.56 8.49 -12.46
C ALA A 51 -8.37 7.40 -13.55
N VAL A 52 -7.13 7.19 -14.01
CA VAL A 52 -6.81 6.13 -15.00
C VAL A 52 -7.18 4.75 -14.45
N ALA A 53 -6.84 4.45 -13.21
CA ALA A 53 -7.18 3.16 -12.60
C ALA A 53 -8.69 2.91 -12.59
N VAL A 54 -9.48 3.92 -12.22
CA VAL A 54 -10.96 3.81 -12.22
C VAL A 54 -11.50 3.59 -13.63
N VAL A 55 -11.02 4.33 -14.62
CA VAL A 55 -11.46 4.15 -16.02
C VAL A 55 -11.21 2.72 -16.48
N VAL A 56 -10.00 2.20 -16.25
CA VAL A 56 -9.63 0.83 -16.67
C VAL A 56 -10.42 -0.23 -15.89
N LEU A 57 -10.57 -0.07 -14.57
CA LEU A 57 -11.32 -1.01 -13.74
C LEU A 57 -12.80 -1.01 -14.09
N VAL A 58 -13.40 0.15 -14.31
CA VAL A 58 -14.82 0.26 -14.73
C VAL A 58 -15.00 -0.33 -16.13
N ALA A 59 -14.10 -0.07 -17.08
CA ALA A 59 -14.14 -0.69 -18.40
C ALA A 59 -14.07 -2.23 -18.29
N ALA A 60 -13.11 -2.78 -17.52
CA ALA A 60 -13.00 -4.21 -17.27
C ALA A 60 -14.25 -4.78 -16.59
N PHE A 61 -14.83 -4.05 -15.63
CA PHE A 61 -16.07 -4.43 -14.95
C PHE A 61 -17.25 -4.53 -15.91
N LEU A 62 -17.39 -3.57 -16.84
CA LEU A 62 -18.46 -3.52 -17.83
C LEU A 62 -18.32 -4.63 -18.89
N VAL A 63 -17.10 -4.84 -19.41
CA VAL A 63 -16.82 -5.84 -20.47
C VAL A 63 -17.01 -7.27 -19.98
N THR A 64 -16.77 -7.56 -18.71
CA THR A 64 -16.89 -8.91 -18.15
C THR A 64 -18.33 -9.43 -17.97
N GLY A 65 -19.34 -8.67 -18.34
CA GLY A 65 -20.72 -9.14 -18.62
C GLY A 65 -21.59 -9.52 -17.41
N ARG A 66 -21.10 -9.43 -16.18
CA ARG A 66 -21.88 -9.74 -14.96
C ARG A 66 -22.20 -8.52 -14.13
N VAL A 67 -22.41 -7.39 -14.78
CA VAL A 67 -22.54 -6.06 -14.12
C VAL A 67 -23.62 -6.05 -13.05
N ARG A 68 -24.83 -6.52 -13.37
CA ARG A 68 -25.96 -6.50 -12.43
C ARG A 68 -25.69 -7.34 -11.17
N GLN A 69 -25.13 -8.55 -11.34
CA GLN A 69 -24.82 -9.46 -10.23
C GLN A 69 -23.73 -8.89 -9.34
N ARG A 70 -22.64 -8.40 -9.95
CA ARG A 70 -21.50 -7.78 -9.24
C ARG A 70 -21.90 -6.51 -8.51
N TRP A 71 -22.70 -5.67 -9.16
CA TRP A 71 -23.24 -4.45 -8.54
C TRP A 71 -24.13 -4.75 -7.34
N SER A 72 -25.01 -5.76 -7.43
CA SER A 72 -25.82 -6.22 -6.30
C SER A 72 -24.97 -6.71 -5.14
N ALA A 73 -23.90 -7.50 -5.43
CA ALA A 73 -22.96 -7.96 -4.41
C ALA A 73 -22.23 -6.79 -3.73
N ALA A 74 -21.73 -5.81 -4.50
CA ALA A 74 -21.09 -4.61 -3.97
C ALA A 74 -22.06 -3.79 -3.12
N ARG A 75 -23.32 -3.62 -3.55
CA ARG A 75 -24.37 -2.95 -2.77
C ARG A 75 -24.63 -3.63 -1.44
N GLY A 76 -24.63 -4.95 -1.37
CA GLY A 76 -24.77 -5.70 -0.13
C GLY A 76 -23.64 -5.45 0.89
N GLN A 77 -22.50 -4.89 0.44
CA GLN A 77 -21.32 -4.58 1.26
C GLN A 77 -20.96 -3.09 1.25
N TRP A 78 -21.85 -2.20 0.82
CA TRP A 78 -21.57 -0.79 0.55
C TRP A 78 -20.88 -0.04 1.69
N ARG A 79 -21.26 -0.32 2.95
CA ARG A 79 -20.62 0.30 4.13
C ARG A 79 -19.15 -0.08 4.23
N ARG A 80 -18.82 -1.37 4.04
CA ARG A 80 -17.43 -1.84 4.07
C ARG A 80 -16.63 -1.33 2.88
N VAL A 81 -17.22 -1.35 1.69
CA VAL A 81 -16.62 -0.75 0.47
C VAL A 81 -16.34 0.74 0.68
N GLY A 82 -17.31 1.48 1.22
CA GLY A 82 -17.15 2.89 1.55
C GLY A 82 -16.04 3.13 2.57
N VAL A 83 -16.01 2.37 3.67
CA VAL A 83 -14.94 2.46 4.68
C VAL A 83 -13.57 2.17 4.07
N VAL A 84 -13.41 1.09 3.31
CA VAL A 84 -12.13 0.74 2.69
C VAL A 84 -11.71 1.81 1.68
N GLY A 85 -12.64 2.29 0.84
CA GLY A 85 -12.35 3.33 -0.16
C GLY A 85 -11.92 4.66 0.48
N VAL A 86 -12.64 5.10 1.51
CA VAL A 86 -12.30 6.33 2.26
C VAL A 86 -10.97 6.17 2.99
N LEU A 87 -10.73 5.04 3.66
CA LEU A 87 -9.44 4.77 4.32
C LEU A 87 -8.29 4.72 3.31
N THR A 88 -8.52 4.14 2.12
CA THR A 88 -7.52 4.11 1.04
C THR A 88 -7.23 5.52 0.52
N ALA A 89 -8.24 6.37 0.38
CA ALA A 89 -8.05 7.77 0.01
C ALA A 89 -7.33 8.56 1.11
N ALA A 90 -7.76 8.39 2.37
CA ALA A 90 -7.16 9.05 3.53
C ALA A 90 -5.67 8.66 3.68
N PHE A 91 -5.35 7.36 3.53
CA PHE A 91 -3.97 6.88 3.50
C PHE A 91 -3.13 7.68 2.50
N GLN A 92 -3.57 7.78 1.25
CA GLN A 92 -2.79 8.43 0.21
C GLN A 92 -2.69 9.95 0.43
N LEU A 93 -3.79 10.64 0.73
CA LEU A 93 -3.76 12.09 0.96
C LEU A 93 -2.91 12.47 2.17
N LEU A 94 -3.10 11.78 3.30
CA LEU A 94 -2.33 12.03 4.52
C LEU A 94 -0.85 11.69 4.35
N PHE A 95 -0.52 10.67 3.55
CA PHE A 95 0.86 10.38 3.19
C PHE A 95 1.51 11.56 2.46
N PHE A 96 0.83 12.14 1.46
CA PHE A 96 1.35 13.33 0.77
C PHE A 96 1.50 14.54 1.69
N VAL A 97 0.53 14.77 2.59
CA VAL A 97 0.67 15.81 3.62
C VAL A 97 1.91 15.55 4.49
N GLY A 98 2.11 14.31 4.90
CA GLY A 98 3.29 13.87 5.65
C GLY A 98 4.59 14.16 4.90
N VAL A 99 4.66 13.74 3.63
CA VAL A 99 5.82 13.94 2.76
C VAL A 99 6.18 15.42 2.62
N VAL A 100 5.19 16.26 2.36
CA VAL A 100 5.39 17.72 2.22
C VAL A 100 5.86 18.36 3.51
N ALA A 101 5.31 17.92 4.63
CA ALA A 101 5.56 18.56 5.94
C ALA A 101 6.83 18.06 6.62
N THR A 102 7.29 16.82 6.37
CA THR A 102 8.44 16.23 7.09
C THR A 102 9.48 15.55 6.18
N GLY A 103 9.23 15.48 4.87
CA GLY A 103 10.10 14.79 3.89
C GLY A 103 9.68 13.34 3.64
N VAL A 104 10.11 12.82 2.49
CA VAL A 104 9.71 11.47 1.99
C VAL A 104 10.17 10.37 2.94
N SER A 105 11.44 10.39 3.35
CA SER A 105 12.04 9.33 4.18
C SER A 105 11.31 9.16 5.51
N VAL A 106 11.09 10.26 6.25
CA VAL A 106 10.39 10.23 7.54
C VAL A 106 8.94 9.82 7.37
N ALA A 107 8.23 10.40 6.39
CA ALA A 107 6.83 10.06 6.12
C ALA A 107 6.67 8.57 5.78
N THR A 108 7.56 8.00 4.97
CA THR A 108 7.54 6.59 4.60
C THR A 108 7.78 5.67 5.81
N VAL A 109 8.82 5.94 6.60
CA VAL A 109 9.12 5.15 7.80
C VAL A 109 7.96 5.17 8.77
N VAL A 110 7.43 6.36 9.07
CA VAL A 110 6.34 6.50 10.04
C VAL A 110 5.07 5.84 9.52
N CYS A 111 4.68 6.08 8.28
CA CYS A 111 3.46 5.53 7.69
C CYS A 111 3.52 4.01 7.55
N LEU A 112 4.50 3.48 6.82
CA LEU A 112 4.59 2.05 6.55
C LEU A 112 5.00 1.25 7.78
N GLY A 113 5.84 1.81 8.66
CA GLY A 113 6.24 1.16 9.91
C GLY A 113 5.10 1.10 10.93
N PHE A 114 4.26 2.15 11.00
CA PHE A 114 3.15 2.19 11.95
C PHE A 114 2.04 1.20 11.63
N ALA A 115 1.75 0.92 10.37
CA ALA A 115 0.66 0.03 9.97
C ALA A 115 0.76 -1.38 10.58
N PRO A 116 1.87 -2.14 10.47
CA PRO A 116 1.99 -3.46 11.11
C PRO A 116 2.01 -3.39 12.64
N VAL A 117 2.59 -2.32 13.22
CA VAL A 117 2.59 -2.11 14.68
C VAL A 117 1.16 -1.91 15.19
N LEU A 118 0.38 -1.05 14.52
CA LEU A 118 -1.01 -0.82 14.87
C LEU A 118 -1.82 -2.12 14.83
N LEU A 119 -1.68 -2.91 13.77
CA LEU A 119 -2.42 -4.17 13.64
C LEU A 119 -2.01 -5.21 14.70
N LEU A 120 -0.72 -5.25 15.07
CA LEU A 120 -0.23 -6.09 16.17
C LEU A 120 -0.88 -5.67 17.50
N VAL A 121 -0.90 -4.36 17.79
CA VAL A 121 -1.53 -3.83 19.00
C VAL A 121 -3.04 -4.11 19.02
N LEU A 122 -3.75 -3.90 17.90
CA LEU A 122 -5.17 -4.20 17.79
C LEU A 122 -5.47 -5.69 18.01
N ASP A 123 -4.64 -6.59 17.49
CA ASP A 123 -4.80 -8.04 17.74
C ASP A 123 -4.60 -8.37 19.22
N CYS A 124 -3.59 -7.80 19.88
CA CYS A 124 -3.34 -7.97 21.31
C CYS A 124 -4.52 -7.47 22.17
N VAL A 125 -5.03 -6.28 21.86
CA VAL A 125 -6.19 -5.71 22.59
C VAL A 125 -7.44 -6.56 22.39
N ARG A 126 -7.73 -6.99 21.15
CA ARG A 126 -8.89 -7.84 20.86
C ARG A 126 -8.82 -9.20 21.55
N ARG A 127 -7.63 -9.82 21.57
CA ARG A 127 -7.40 -11.14 22.18
C ARG A 127 -7.13 -11.05 23.68
N ARG A 128 -6.96 -9.84 24.24
CA ARG A 128 -6.55 -9.60 25.64
C ARG A 128 -5.31 -10.40 26.03
N ARG A 129 -4.33 -10.52 25.13
CA ARG A 129 -3.09 -11.26 25.32
C ARG A 129 -1.91 -10.45 24.77
N LEU A 130 -0.74 -10.62 25.36
CA LEU A 130 0.50 -10.07 24.83
C LEU A 130 0.83 -10.73 23.47
N PRO A 131 1.56 -10.03 22.58
CA PRO A 131 1.93 -10.59 21.30
C PRO A 131 2.87 -11.78 21.49
N ALA A 132 2.72 -12.80 20.65
CA ALA A 132 3.71 -13.87 20.62
C ALA A 132 5.11 -13.28 20.35
N PRO A 133 6.16 -13.69 21.08
CA PRO A 133 7.51 -13.12 20.93
C PRO A 133 7.98 -13.12 19.46
N ALA A 134 7.70 -14.21 18.74
CA ALA A 134 8.02 -14.30 17.33
C ALA A 134 7.32 -13.22 16.47
N SER A 135 6.07 -12.83 16.81
CA SER A 135 5.37 -11.77 16.09
C SER A 135 5.97 -10.41 16.39
N ALA A 136 6.26 -10.14 17.65
CA ALA A 136 6.92 -8.90 18.07
C ALA A 136 8.29 -8.73 17.41
N VAL A 137 9.12 -9.78 17.42
CA VAL A 137 10.44 -9.79 16.77
C VAL A 137 10.30 -9.55 15.25
N THR A 138 9.34 -10.18 14.59
CA THR A 138 9.14 -9.99 13.14
C THR A 138 8.74 -8.54 12.82
N VAL A 139 7.82 -7.95 13.57
CA VAL A 139 7.42 -6.55 13.39
C VAL A 139 8.61 -5.62 13.68
N ALA A 140 9.33 -5.85 14.78
CA ALA A 140 10.51 -5.05 15.14
C ALA A 140 11.60 -5.13 14.05
N ALA A 141 11.93 -6.33 13.57
CA ALA A 141 12.91 -6.52 12.49
C ALA A 141 12.49 -5.79 11.20
N ALA A 142 11.21 -5.88 10.82
CA ALA A 142 10.68 -5.19 9.65
C ALA A 142 10.75 -3.66 9.78
N VAL A 143 10.39 -3.12 10.95
CA VAL A 143 10.45 -1.67 11.21
C VAL A 143 11.89 -1.16 11.28
N VAL A 144 12.79 -1.88 11.96
CA VAL A 144 14.22 -1.55 12.00
C VAL A 144 14.82 -1.59 10.59
N GLY A 145 14.48 -2.62 9.81
CA GLY A 145 14.90 -2.72 8.42
C GLY A 145 14.42 -1.55 7.56
N LEU A 146 13.16 -1.12 7.74
CA LEU A 146 12.60 0.03 7.05
C LEU A 146 13.33 1.33 7.42
N VAL A 147 13.63 1.55 8.71
CA VAL A 147 14.41 2.70 9.17
C VAL A 147 15.80 2.72 8.51
N LEU A 148 16.49 1.57 8.50
CA LEU A 148 17.84 1.47 7.92
C LEU A 148 17.83 1.74 6.41
N VAL A 149 16.85 1.22 5.67
CA VAL A 149 16.68 1.50 4.24
C VAL A 149 16.43 2.99 3.99
N SER A 150 15.57 3.61 4.78
CA SER A 150 15.21 5.02 4.59
C SER A 150 16.35 5.97 4.94
N VAL A 151 17.13 5.67 5.99
CA VAL A 151 18.32 6.45 6.37
C VAL A 151 19.43 6.28 5.31
N ALA A 152 19.54 5.10 4.73
CA ALA A 152 20.54 4.81 3.69
C ALA A 152 20.26 5.57 2.38
N GLY A 153 19.00 5.83 2.07
CA GLY A 153 18.59 6.64 0.91
C GLY A 153 18.84 8.16 1.06
N GLY A 154 19.47 8.56 2.17
CA GLY A 154 19.75 9.95 2.51
C GLY A 154 18.63 10.58 3.35
N ALA A 155 19.04 11.39 4.33
CA ALA A 155 18.12 12.30 5.01
C ALA A 155 17.81 13.44 4.02
N GLY A 156 16.70 13.35 3.30
CA GLY A 156 16.18 14.51 2.58
C GLY A 156 15.93 15.65 3.54
N ASP A 157 15.84 16.88 3.02
CA ASP A 157 15.56 18.07 3.83
C ASP A 157 14.32 17.83 4.70
N VAL A 158 14.47 18.14 5.99
CA VAL A 158 13.36 18.10 6.92
C VAL A 158 12.36 19.18 6.50
N GLY A 159 11.14 18.79 6.20
CA GLY A 159 10.11 19.73 5.77
C GLY A 159 9.77 20.78 6.84
N PRO A 160 9.04 21.82 6.45
CA PRO A 160 8.83 23.02 7.29
C PRO A 160 8.03 22.77 8.57
N HIS A 161 7.27 21.68 8.65
CA HIS A 161 6.39 21.37 9.77
C HIS A 161 6.51 19.91 10.22
N PRO A 162 7.66 19.48 10.77
CA PRO A 162 7.94 18.07 11.04
C PRO A 162 6.93 17.40 11.99
N GLY A 163 6.44 18.09 13.00
CA GLY A 163 5.42 17.58 13.92
C GLY A 163 4.09 17.26 13.22
N LEU A 164 3.61 18.17 12.37
CA LEU A 164 2.42 17.95 11.56
C LEU A 164 2.62 16.78 10.58
N GLY A 165 3.80 16.71 9.96
CA GLY A 165 4.15 15.65 9.03
C GLY A 165 4.15 14.27 9.68
N VAL A 166 4.70 14.15 10.88
CA VAL A 166 4.69 12.90 11.66
C VAL A 166 3.25 12.51 12.04
N LEU A 167 2.42 13.44 12.49
CA LEU A 167 1.00 13.17 12.81
C LEU A 167 0.22 12.72 11.57
N ALA A 168 0.40 13.39 10.43
CA ALA A 168 -0.22 13.00 9.17
C ALA A 168 0.24 11.61 8.72
N SER A 169 1.54 11.30 8.85
CA SER A 169 2.10 10.00 8.50
C SER A 169 1.60 8.87 9.41
N LEU A 170 1.44 9.12 10.71
CA LEU A 170 0.82 8.18 11.66
C LEU A 170 -0.65 7.92 11.29
N ALA A 171 -1.41 8.98 11.01
CA ALA A 171 -2.81 8.85 10.58
C ALA A 171 -2.92 8.12 9.24
N SER A 172 -2.00 8.36 8.31
CA SER A 172 -1.87 7.64 7.05
C SER A 172 -1.62 6.14 7.27
N GLY A 173 -0.63 5.79 8.10
CA GLY A 173 -0.33 4.40 8.44
C GLY A 173 -1.49 3.69 9.16
N ALA A 174 -2.21 4.42 10.03
CA ALA A 174 -3.44 3.91 10.63
C ALA A 174 -4.52 3.61 9.59
N ALA A 175 -4.76 4.55 8.67
CA ALA A 175 -5.73 4.37 7.60
C ALA A 175 -5.36 3.19 6.70
N TYR A 176 -4.07 3.01 6.37
CA TYR A 176 -3.57 1.89 5.58
C TYR A 176 -3.77 0.55 6.29
N GLY A 177 -3.35 0.41 7.54
CA GLY A 177 -3.53 -0.80 8.34
C GLY A 177 -5.00 -1.18 8.54
N LEU A 178 -5.84 -0.20 8.91
CA LEU A 178 -7.29 -0.42 9.07
C LEU A 178 -7.99 -0.76 7.75
N SER A 179 -7.57 -0.13 6.65
CA SER A 179 -8.05 -0.49 5.30
C SER A 179 -7.76 -1.96 4.99
N ALA A 180 -6.55 -2.44 5.26
CA ALA A 180 -6.18 -3.84 5.05
C ALA A 180 -6.98 -4.80 5.95
N GLU A 181 -7.23 -4.43 7.21
CA GLU A 181 -8.01 -5.24 8.15
C GLU A 181 -9.45 -5.44 7.66
N VAL A 182 -10.13 -4.36 7.27
CA VAL A 182 -11.48 -4.43 6.71
C VAL A 182 -11.49 -5.16 5.36
N SER A 183 -10.47 -4.91 4.54
CA SER A 183 -10.29 -5.54 3.22
C SER A 183 -10.14 -7.05 3.31
N GLY A 184 -9.46 -7.57 4.33
CA GLY A 184 -9.32 -9.01 4.54
C GLY A 184 -10.66 -9.72 4.69
N THR A 185 -11.65 -9.10 5.34
CA THR A 185 -13.01 -9.63 5.44
C THR A 185 -13.80 -9.43 4.14
N LEU A 186 -13.67 -8.27 3.50
CA LEU A 186 -14.40 -7.91 2.30
C LEU A 186 -13.94 -8.75 1.10
N SER A 187 -12.64 -9.02 0.97
CA SER A 187 -12.05 -9.81 -0.11
C SER A 187 -12.54 -11.25 -0.17
N ARG A 188 -12.98 -11.81 0.95
CA ARG A 188 -13.61 -13.13 1.01
C ARG A 188 -15.09 -13.15 0.58
N ARG A 189 -15.73 -11.98 0.52
CA ARG A 189 -17.17 -11.83 0.19
C ARG A 189 -17.41 -11.37 -1.25
N LEU A 190 -16.46 -10.65 -1.82
CA LEU A 190 -16.55 -10.11 -3.18
C LEU A 190 -15.48 -10.76 -4.07
N ASP A 191 -15.78 -10.89 -5.36
CA ASP A 191 -14.73 -11.21 -6.33
C ASP A 191 -13.77 -10.03 -6.47
N THR A 192 -12.53 -10.33 -6.87
CA THR A 192 -11.43 -9.36 -6.91
C THR A 192 -11.78 -8.13 -7.76
N LEU A 193 -12.35 -8.33 -8.95
CA LEU A 193 -12.65 -7.22 -9.85
C LEU A 193 -13.74 -6.32 -9.25
N THR A 194 -14.80 -6.90 -8.70
CA THR A 194 -15.88 -6.14 -8.03
C THR A 194 -15.35 -5.35 -6.85
N MET A 195 -14.55 -5.99 -5.99
CA MET A 195 -13.98 -5.33 -4.82
C MET A 195 -13.05 -4.18 -5.22
N THR A 196 -12.09 -4.46 -6.13
CA THR A 196 -11.12 -3.45 -6.54
C THR A 196 -11.79 -2.27 -7.22
N THR A 197 -12.73 -2.52 -8.15
CA THR A 197 -13.47 -1.46 -8.83
C THR A 197 -14.26 -0.61 -7.84
N ALA A 198 -15.05 -1.23 -6.97
CA ALA A 198 -15.90 -0.50 -6.03
C ALA A 198 -15.07 0.34 -5.03
N VAL A 199 -14.00 -0.22 -4.48
CA VAL A 199 -13.10 0.50 -3.55
C VAL A 199 -12.37 1.64 -4.26
N MET A 200 -11.83 1.40 -5.47
CA MET A 200 -11.09 2.42 -6.22
C MET A 200 -12.01 3.56 -6.70
N VAL A 201 -13.25 3.27 -7.07
CA VAL A 201 -14.23 4.33 -7.39
C VAL A 201 -14.47 5.23 -6.18
N VAL A 202 -14.70 4.66 -5.00
CA VAL A 202 -14.88 5.46 -3.76
C VAL A 202 -13.61 6.24 -3.45
N ALA A 203 -12.44 5.61 -3.53
CA ALA A 203 -11.17 6.30 -3.28
C ALA A 203 -10.94 7.45 -4.27
N ALA A 204 -11.19 7.24 -5.57
CA ALA A 204 -10.97 8.25 -6.59
C ALA A 204 -11.93 9.46 -6.48
N VAL A 205 -13.17 9.25 -6.01
CA VAL A 205 -14.11 10.36 -5.71
C VAL A 205 -13.54 11.34 -4.70
N VAL A 206 -12.66 10.88 -3.82
CA VAL A 206 -11.97 11.72 -2.83
C VAL A 206 -10.60 12.17 -3.35
N LEU A 207 -9.80 11.24 -3.91
CA LEU A 207 -8.42 11.48 -4.33
C LEU A 207 -8.31 12.44 -5.51
N VAL A 208 -9.18 12.30 -6.52
CA VAL A 208 -9.06 13.12 -7.74
C VAL A 208 -9.37 14.58 -7.44
N PRO A 209 -10.55 14.95 -6.91
CA PRO A 209 -10.83 16.34 -6.61
C PRO A 209 -9.94 16.89 -5.49
N GLY A 210 -9.68 16.10 -4.44
CA GLY A 210 -8.84 16.52 -3.31
C GLY A 210 -7.37 16.74 -3.74
N GLY A 211 -6.81 15.85 -4.54
CA GLY A 211 -5.46 15.98 -5.07
C GLY A 211 -5.31 17.18 -6.01
N LEU A 212 -6.23 17.35 -6.98
CA LEU A 212 -6.18 18.47 -7.90
C LEU A 212 -6.41 19.82 -7.21
N LEU A 213 -7.31 19.87 -6.20
CA LEU A 213 -7.50 21.05 -5.39
C LEU A 213 -6.24 21.41 -4.60
N LEU A 214 -5.62 20.42 -3.94
CA LEU A 214 -4.37 20.63 -3.18
C LEU A 214 -3.24 21.12 -4.10
N THR A 215 -3.09 20.54 -5.29
CA THR A 215 -2.13 20.98 -6.30
C THR A 215 -2.35 22.45 -6.67
N ARG A 216 -3.61 22.86 -6.92
CA ARG A 216 -3.96 24.27 -7.23
C ARG A 216 -3.67 25.21 -6.07
N LEU A 217 -4.03 24.83 -4.84
CA LEU A 217 -3.80 25.65 -3.64
C LEU A 217 -2.31 25.87 -3.37
N ARG A 218 -1.46 24.97 -3.83
CA ARG A 218 0.00 25.08 -3.74
C ARG A 218 0.62 25.85 -4.89
N GLY A 219 -0.17 26.29 -5.87
CA GLY A 219 0.34 26.95 -7.06
C GLY A 219 1.13 26.03 -8.00
N GLU A 220 1.01 24.71 -7.83
CA GLU A 220 1.69 23.72 -8.66
C GLU A 220 0.93 23.50 -9.99
N GLN A 221 1.64 23.02 -10.99
CA GLN A 221 1.07 22.72 -12.30
C GLN A 221 0.05 21.57 -12.22
N VAL A 222 -1.17 21.82 -12.76
CA VAL A 222 -2.29 20.84 -12.73
C VAL A 222 -2.33 19.99 -14.00
N GLY A 223 -1.82 20.46 -15.12
CA GLY A 223 -1.90 19.74 -16.41
C GLY A 223 -0.57 19.73 -17.15
N THR A 224 -0.40 18.80 -18.08
CA THR A 224 0.73 18.73 -18.98
C THR A 224 0.29 18.46 -20.42
N THR A 225 1.00 19.03 -21.37
CA THR A 225 0.86 18.75 -22.81
C THR A 225 1.84 17.69 -23.28
N ASP A 226 2.76 17.24 -22.43
CA ASP A 226 3.73 16.20 -22.78
C ASP A 226 3.06 14.83 -22.92
N GLY A 227 3.05 14.30 -24.14
CA GLY A 227 2.44 13.00 -24.46
C GLY A 227 3.18 11.81 -23.82
N ALA A 228 4.50 11.91 -23.62
CA ALA A 228 5.29 10.83 -23.04
C ALA A 228 4.94 10.65 -21.55
N SER A 229 4.72 11.73 -20.81
CA SER A 229 4.31 11.70 -19.41
C SER A 229 2.97 10.99 -19.20
N TRP A 230 2.04 11.05 -20.15
CA TRP A 230 0.78 10.33 -20.06
C TRP A 230 0.97 8.82 -20.09
N TRP A 231 1.95 8.27 -20.80
CA TRP A 231 2.27 6.85 -20.74
C TRP A 231 2.77 6.44 -19.36
N GLY A 232 3.59 7.27 -18.72
CA GLY A 232 3.99 7.07 -17.33
C GLY A 232 2.79 7.09 -16.36
N ILE A 233 1.88 8.04 -16.53
CA ILE A 233 0.64 8.13 -15.73
C ILE A 233 -0.26 6.90 -15.97
N VAL A 234 -0.38 6.44 -17.21
CA VAL A 234 -1.14 5.22 -17.55
C VAL A 234 -0.50 4.00 -16.88
N TYR A 235 0.83 3.84 -16.98
CA TYR A 235 1.55 2.78 -16.26
C TYR A 235 1.26 2.84 -14.76
N LEU A 236 1.42 3.99 -14.14
CA LEU A 236 1.16 4.18 -12.71
C LEU A 236 -0.31 3.87 -12.35
N GLY A 237 -1.27 4.28 -13.15
CA GLY A 237 -2.69 4.01 -12.92
C GLY A 237 -3.05 2.54 -13.12
N VAL A 238 -2.63 1.94 -14.23
CA VAL A 238 -2.99 0.55 -14.56
C VAL A 238 -2.22 -0.43 -13.69
N VAL A 239 -0.89 -0.32 -13.67
CA VAL A 239 -0.04 -1.34 -13.04
C VAL A 239 0.00 -1.15 -11.53
N THR A 240 0.30 0.07 -11.05
CA THR A 240 0.52 0.26 -9.61
C THR A 240 -0.76 0.54 -8.83
N MET A 241 -1.86 0.89 -9.50
CA MET A 241 -3.11 1.15 -8.80
C MET A 241 -4.20 0.14 -9.13
N ALA A 242 -4.50 -0.16 -10.39
CA ALA A 242 -5.54 -1.15 -10.70
C ALA A 242 -5.06 -2.59 -10.43
N VAL A 243 -3.92 -3.01 -11.04
CA VAL A 243 -3.42 -4.38 -10.94
C VAL A 243 -2.86 -4.67 -9.55
N ALA A 244 -2.00 -3.80 -9.00
CA ALA A 244 -1.37 -4.05 -7.69
C ALA A 244 -2.42 -4.16 -6.57
N TRP A 245 -3.43 -3.28 -6.53
CA TRP A 245 -4.52 -3.40 -5.55
C TRP A 245 -5.38 -4.64 -5.75
N ALA A 246 -5.63 -5.06 -7.01
CA ALA A 246 -6.34 -6.31 -7.28
C ALA A 246 -5.54 -7.53 -6.77
N VAL A 247 -4.24 -7.54 -7.01
CA VAL A 247 -3.31 -8.58 -6.51
C VAL A 247 -3.27 -8.57 -4.97
N PHE A 248 -3.14 -7.39 -4.35
CA PHE A 248 -3.17 -7.22 -2.90
C PHE A 248 -4.46 -7.74 -2.27
N PHE A 249 -5.63 -7.33 -2.78
CA PHE A 249 -6.91 -7.81 -2.27
C PHE A 249 -7.10 -9.32 -2.48
N THR A 250 -6.57 -9.87 -3.57
CA THR A 250 -6.56 -11.33 -3.78
C THR A 250 -5.69 -12.04 -2.74
N GLY A 251 -4.53 -11.50 -2.44
CA GLY A 251 -3.63 -12.02 -1.39
C GLY A 251 -4.25 -11.97 0.01
N LEU A 252 -4.98 -10.91 0.34
CA LEU A 252 -5.69 -10.75 1.62
C LEU A 252 -6.81 -11.79 1.86
N ARG A 253 -7.25 -12.52 0.84
CA ARG A 253 -8.24 -13.59 1.02
C ARG A 253 -7.73 -14.73 1.91
N SER A 254 -6.43 -14.98 1.86
CA SER A 254 -5.78 -16.09 2.59
C SER A 254 -4.61 -15.65 3.48
N THR A 255 -4.31 -14.34 3.53
CA THR A 255 -3.24 -13.78 4.37
C THR A 255 -3.87 -12.88 5.44
N ALA A 256 -3.40 -13.03 6.69
CA ALA A 256 -3.81 -12.12 7.76
C ALA A 256 -3.30 -10.70 7.47
N SER A 257 -4.12 -9.68 7.81
CA SER A 257 -3.81 -8.28 7.53
C SER A 257 -2.48 -7.81 8.12
N GLY A 258 -2.15 -8.21 9.36
CA GLY A 258 -0.85 -7.89 9.97
C GLY A 258 0.33 -8.50 9.20
N ALA A 259 0.23 -9.76 8.73
CA ALA A 259 1.25 -10.37 7.90
C ALA A 259 1.34 -9.70 6.52
N ALA A 260 0.21 -9.30 5.96
CA ALA A 260 0.17 -8.58 4.70
C ALA A 260 0.89 -7.23 4.81
N MET A 261 0.68 -6.47 5.90
CA MET A 261 1.38 -5.19 6.11
C MET A 261 2.91 -5.35 6.21
N ILE A 262 3.39 -6.42 6.84
CA ILE A 262 4.84 -6.72 6.85
C ILE A 262 5.32 -7.11 5.44
N ALA A 263 4.55 -7.91 4.72
CA ALA A 263 4.91 -8.36 3.38
C ALA A 263 4.99 -7.21 2.36
N THR A 264 4.15 -6.17 2.51
CA THR A 264 4.23 -4.98 1.64
C THR A 264 5.50 -4.15 1.87
N LEU A 265 6.24 -4.34 2.97
CA LEU A 265 7.54 -3.68 3.17
C LEU A 265 8.64 -4.15 2.20
N VAL A 266 8.36 -5.09 1.32
CA VAL A 266 9.18 -5.35 0.12
C VAL A 266 9.17 -4.15 -0.84
N GLU A 267 8.17 -3.27 -0.79
CA GLU A 267 8.09 -2.03 -1.58
C GLU A 267 9.37 -1.18 -1.48
N PRO A 268 9.82 -0.73 -0.30
CA PRO A 268 11.06 0.05 -0.20
C PRO A 268 12.31 -0.74 -0.62
N VAL A 269 12.33 -2.06 -0.42
CA VAL A 269 13.44 -2.90 -0.92
C VAL A 269 13.49 -2.88 -2.44
N THR A 270 12.34 -2.98 -3.09
CA THR A 270 12.25 -2.92 -4.55
C THR A 270 12.63 -1.54 -5.08
N ALA A 271 12.21 -0.47 -4.42
CA ALA A 271 12.58 0.90 -4.79
C ALA A 271 14.12 1.09 -4.74
N VAL A 272 14.76 0.59 -3.69
CA VAL A 272 16.24 0.62 -3.56
C VAL A 272 16.91 -0.21 -4.65
N LEU A 273 16.40 -1.40 -4.96
CA LEU A 273 16.97 -2.23 -6.03
C LEU A 273 16.86 -1.53 -7.40
N ILE A 274 15.76 -0.86 -7.66
CA ILE A 274 15.59 -0.05 -8.89
C ILE A 274 16.60 1.10 -8.93
N ALA A 275 16.77 1.83 -7.83
CA ALA A 275 17.73 2.92 -7.73
C ALA A 275 19.18 2.45 -8.01
N VAL A 276 19.57 1.30 -7.47
CA VAL A 276 20.88 0.71 -7.72
C VAL A 276 21.04 0.26 -9.17
N LEU A 277 20.06 -0.47 -9.72
CA LEU A 277 20.18 -1.10 -11.04
C LEU A 277 20.01 -0.12 -12.19
N LEU A 278 19.11 0.87 -12.05
CA LEU A 278 18.78 1.80 -13.13
C LEU A 278 19.42 3.18 -12.96
N LEU A 279 19.63 3.66 -11.73
CA LEU A 279 20.20 4.97 -11.46
C LEU A 279 21.68 4.90 -11.06
N GLY A 280 22.25 3.68 -10.93
CA GLY A 280 23.66 3.48 -10.56
C GLY A 280 23.99 3.90 -9.13
N GLU A 281 23.01 4.01 -8.25
CA GLU A 281 23.21 4.36 -6.85
C GLU A 281 23.98 3.25 -6.12
N ARG A 282 24.84 3.65 -5.17
CA ARG A 282 25.58 2.69 -4.35
C ARG A 282 24.84 2.40 -3.06
N LEU A 283 24.62 1.11 -2.77
CA LEU A 283 24.05 0.71 -1.50
C LEU A 283 25.05 0.97 -0.37
N THR A 284 24.57 1.64 0.66
CA THR A 284 25.32 1.73 1.92
C THR A 284 25.18 0.43 2.70
N PRO A 285 26.14 0.08 3.61
CA PRO A 285 26.01 -1.08 4.48
C PRO A 285 24.70 -1.10 5.29
N ALA A 286 24.22 0.07 5.73
CA ALA A 286 22.94 0.23 6.42
C ALA A 286 21.75 -0.14 5.52
N GLY A 287 21.77 0.28 4.24
CA GLY A 287 20.75 -0.10 3.26
C GLY A 287 20.69 -1.58 3.00
N VAL A 288 21.86 -2.24 2.86
CA VAL A 288 21.94 -3.69 2.71
C VAL A 288 21.38 -4.40 3.94
N ALA A 289 21.79 -4.00 5.14
CA ALA A 289 21.28 -4.58 6.39
C ALA A 289 19.77 -4.41 6.52
N GLY A 290 19.24 -3.23 6.16
CA GLY A 290 17.81 -2.95 6.16
C GLY A 290 17.03 -3.85 5.19
N CYS A 291 17.50 -4.00 3.96
CA CYS A 291 16.90 -4.92 2.98
C CYS A 291 16.87 -6.35 3.49
N VAL A 292 17.99 -6.84 4.05
CA VAL A 292 18.09 -8.19 4.61
C VAL A 292 17.10 -8.39 5.76
N LEU A 293 16.98 -7.43 6.68
CA LEU A 293 16.02 -7.50 7.79
C LEU A 293 14.58 -7.58 7.31
N ILE A 294 14.18 -6.75 6.34
CA ILE A 294 12.83 -6.77 5.75
C ILE A 294 12.58 -8.14 5.10
N LEU A 295 13.48 -8.60 4.25
CA LEU A 295 13.34 -9.89 3.56
C LEU A 295 13.29 -11.05 4.54
N ALA A 296 14.10 -11.05 5.60
CA ALA A 296 14.07 -12.07 6.66
C ALA A 296 12.73 -12.04 7.41
N ALA A 297 12.20 -10.85 7.75
CA ALA A 297 10.90 -10.70 8.37
C ALA A 297 9.78 -11.27 7.48
N VAL A 298 9.77 -10.92 6.18
CA VAL A 298 8.79 -11.45 5.21
C VAL A 298 8.91 -12.97 5.06
N ALA A 299 10.13 -13.51 4.92
CA ALA A 299 10.38 -14.94 4.81
C ALA A 299 9.92 -15.73 6.06
N SER A 300 10.04 -15.12 7.25
CA SER A 300 9.58 -15.73 8.51
C SER A 300 8.06 -15.95 8.54
N LEU A 301 7.29 -15.12 7.83
CA LEU A 301 5.82 -15.24 7.75
C LEU A 301 5.38 -16.51 7.00
N GLY A 302 6.13 -16.91 5.98
CA GLY A 302 5.87 -18.13 5.21
C GLY A 302 6.12 -19.43 6.00
N ARG A 303 6.97 -19.36 7.02
CA ARG A 303 7.42 -20.55 7.81
C ARG A 303 6.59 -20.82 9.06
N ARG A 304 5.66 -19.92 9.44
CA ARG A 304 4.90 -20.08 10.69
C ARG A 304 3.85 -21.17 10.55
N PRO A 305 3.76 -22.13 11.51
CA PRO A 305 2.65 -23.04 11.61
C PRO A 305 1.34 -22.26 11.81
N THR A 306 0.25 -22.79 11.29
CA THR A 306 -1.08 -22.26 11.53
C THR A 306 -1.40 -22.39 13.02
N GLU A 307 -1.55 -21.28 13.73
CA GLU A 307 -2.11 -21.31 15.08
C GLU A 307 -3.52 -21.89 14.98
N PRO A 308 -3.87 -22.93 15.76
CA PRO A 308 -5.21 -23.51 15.71
C PRO A 308 -6.24 -22.42 16.00
N ALA A 309 -7.34 -22.42 15.23
CA ALA A 309 -8.48 -21.58 15.56
C ALA A 309 -8.93 -21.86 17.01
N PRO A 310 -9.24 -20.82 17.81
CA PRO A 310 -9.77 -21.05 19.16
C PRO A 310 -11.02 -21.93 19.04
N ALA A 311 -11.08 -22.97 19.90
CA ALA A 311 -12.23 -23.83 20.00
C ALA A 311 -13.50 -22.98 20.26
N PRO A 312 -14.64 -23.28 19.63
CA PRO A 312 -15.88 -22.59 19.91
C PRO A 312 -16.23 -22.78 21.37
N GLN A 313 -16.41 -21.67 22.11
CA GLN A 313 -16.96 -21.65 23.45
C GLN A 313 -18.49 -21.75 23.38
#